data_96a34bfbffc80bb651c93d99d28515ed
#
_entry.id   96a34bfbffc80bb651c93d99d28515ed
#
_cell.length_a   1.000
_cell.length_b   1.000
_cell.length_c   1.000
_cell.angle_alpha   90.00
_cell.angle_beta   90.00
_cell.angle_gamma   90.00
#
_symmetry.space_group_name_H-M   'P 1'
#
loop_
_entity.id
_entity.type
_entity.pdbx_description
1 polymer ?
#
loop_
_entity_poly.entity_id
_entity_poly.type
_entity_poly.pdbx_seq_one_letter_code
_entity_poly.pdbx_strand_id
1 'polypeptide(L)'
;RDGKVRIAIFEKGTLLSDVTEDSTEESGTYIFFEPDATLFLNYSFQNQFVETLLRNYTYLNTGLTFIYNGQRIVSRHGLEDLLKDNMTSEGLYDIIHLKGEDIEIAFTHTNQYGEEYYSFVNGQHTTQGGTHQTALKEHIARTIKEFYNKNQEYADICNGLVAAIAIDVEEPMFESQTKTKLGSTNMTPGGVT
;
A
#
# COMPACT_ATOMS: atom_id res chain seq x y z
N ARG A 1 6.98 21.50 18.52
CA ARG A 1 6.91 22.40 17.37
C ARG A 1 6.92 23.84 17.85
N ASP A 2 7.61 24.73 17.16
CA ASP A 2 7.68 26.17 17.48
C ASP A 2 8.19 26.46 18.91
N GLY A 3 9.17 25.66 19.38
CA GLY A 3 9.76 25.81 20.72
C GLY A 3 8.84 25.33 21.86
N LYS A 4 7.80 24.56 21.56
CA LYS A 4 6.86 24.02 22.53
C LYS A 4 6.60 22.54 22.35
N VAL A 5 6.34 21.84 23.45
CA VAL A 5 5.82 20.46 23.49
C VAL A 5 4.43 20.47 24.12
N ARG A 6 3.50 19.74 23.53
CA ARG A 6 2.18 19.44 24.14
C ARG A 6 2.16 17.98 24.55
N ILE A 7 1.84 17.72 25.79
CA ILE A 7 1.79 16.38 26.38
C ILE A 7 0.35 16.09 26.80
N ALA A 8 -0.28 15.09 26.15
CA ALA A 8 -1.63 14.66 26.50
C ALA A 8 -1.58 13.21 27.00
N ILE A 9 -2.16 12.94 28.16
CA ILE A 9 -2.23 11.62 28.78
C ILE A 9 -3.68 11.16 28.85
N PHE A 10 -3.93 9.98 28.36
CA PHE A 10 -5.25 9.35 28.34
C PHE A 10 -5.22 8.03 29.10
N GLU A 11 -6.32 7.70 29.77
CA GLU A 11 -6.61 6.37 30.32
C GLU A 11 -8.01 5.94 29.94
N LYS A 12 -8.15 4.78 29.31
CA LYS A 12 -9.44 4.23 28.85
C LYS A 12 -10.32 5.22 28.09
N GLY A 13 -9.69 6.03 27.20
CA GLY A 13 -10.35 7.05 26.41
C GLY A 13 -10.64 8.38 27.15
N THR A 14 -10.35 8.47 28.44
CA THR A 14 -10.52 9.71 29.23
C THR A 14 -9.22 10.49 29.27
N LEU A 15 -9.28 11.79 28.94
CA LEU A 15 -8.14 12.70 29.07
C LEU A 15 -7.84 12.97 30.56
N LEU A 16 -6.65 12.58 31.01
CA LEU A 16 -6.19 12.82 32.38
C LEU A 16 -5.38 14.11 32.53
N SER A 17 -4.57 14.44 31.53
CA SER A 17 -3.69 15.61 31.55
C SER A 17 -3.46 16.11 30.12
N ASP A 18 -3.40 17.44 29.98
CA ASP A 18 -3.06 18.15 28.74
C ASP A 18 -2.25 19.39 29.11
N VAL A 19 -0.94 19.33 28.90
CA VAL A 19 0.01 20.37 29.32
C VAL A 19 0.82 20.83 28.12
N THR A 20 1.09 22.13 28.03
CA THR A 20 2.00 22.72 27.03
C THR A 20 3.15 23.40 27.76
N GLU A 21 4.38 23.04 27.37
CA GLU A 21 5.61 23.54 27.97
C GLU A 21 6.58 24.03 26.89
N ASP A 22 7.56 24.83 27.28
CA ASP A 22 8.65 25.25 26.40
C ASP A 22 9.60 24.02 26.18
N SER A 23 10.07 23.84 24.96
CA SER A 23 10.93 22.71 24.60
C SER A 23 11.97 23.13 23.56
N THR A 24 13.17 22.55 23.70
CA THR A 24 14.26 22.67 22.73
C THR A 24 14.38 21.44 21.82
N GLU A 25 13.47 20.47 21.95
CA GLU A 25 13.47 19.28 21.10
C GLU A 25 13.11 19.61 19.65
N GLU A 26 13.61 18.80 18.73
CA GLU A 26 13.25 18.89 17.33
C GLU A 26 11.75 18.61 17.12
N SER A 27 11.20 19.22 16.08
CA SER A 27 9.79 18.98 15.74
C SER A 27 9.50 17.53 15.43
N GLY A 28 8.51 16.96 16.11
CA GLY A 28 8.14 15.57 15.95
C GLY A 28 6.89 15.20 16.73
N THR A 29 6.50 13.95 16.66
CA THR A 29 5.41 13.38 17.44
C THR A 29 5.89 12.09 18.11
N TYR A 30 5.69 12.01 19.43
CA TYR A 30 5.93 10.81 20.20
C TYR A 30 4.59 10.21 20.63
N ILE A 31 4.37 8.93 20.40
CA ILE A 31 3.17 8.21 20.82
C ILE A 31 3.60 6.96 21.59
N PHE A 32 3.08 6.81 22.79
CA PHE A 32 3.19 5.61 23.58
C PHE A 32 1.79 5.13 23.96
N PHE A 33 1.52 3.86 23.85
CA PHE A 33 0.27 3.28 24.31
C PHE A 33 0.44 1.85 24.80
N GLU A 34 -0.41 1.45 25.74
CA GLU A 34 -0.55 0.09 26.23
C GLU A 34 -2.00 -0.35 26.00
N PRO A 35 -2.24 -1.48 25.32
CA PRO A 35 -3.58 -2.04 25.16
C PRO A 35 -4.18 -2.39 26.53
N ASP A 36 -5.47 -2.06 26.73
CA ASP A 36 -6.19 -2.43 27.95
C ASP A 36 -6.35 -3.96 28.04
N ALA A 37 -5.65 -4.58 29.01
CA ALA A 37 -5.66 -6.02 29.20
C ALA A 37 -7.05 -6.58 29.58
N THR A 38 -8.00 -5.74 29.98
CA THR A 38 -9.39 -6.16 30.23
C THR A 38 -10.20 -6.33 28.96
N LEU A 39 -9.80 -5.64 27.88
CA LEU A 39 -10.43 -5.71 26.55
C LEU A 39 -9.65 -6.62 25.61
N PHE A 40 -8.31 -6.58 25.66
CA PHE A 40 -7.40 -7.30 24.79
C PHE A 40 -6.66 -8.37 25.59
N LEU A 41 -7.32 -9.51 25.80
CA LEU A 41 -6.72 -10.64 26.53
C LEU A 41 -5.54 -11.23 25.74
N ASN A 42 -4.39 -11.39 26.42
CA ASN A 42 -3.16 -11.96 25.84
C ASN A 42 -2.69 -11.23 24.57
N TYR A 43 -2.87 -9.91 24.50
CA TYR A 43 -2.44 -9.11 23.36
C TYR A 43 -0.92 -9.13 23.21
N SER A 44 -0.48 -9.35 21.97
CA SER A 44 0.93 -9.17 21.57
C SER A 44 1.02 -8.68 20.15
N PHE A 45 1.96 -7.78 19.87
CA PHE A 45 2.25 -7.37 18.50
C PHE A 45 2.90 -8.51 17.72
N GLN A 46 2.36 -8.80 16.55
CA GLN A 46 2.96 -9.75 15.63
C GLN A 46 3.88 -9.00 14.67
N ASN A 47 5.20 -9.16 14.83
CA ASN A 47 6.19 -8.42 14.03
C ASN A 47 5.94 -8.52 12.53
N GLN A 48 5.58 -9.70 12.04
CA GLN A 48 5.31 -9.92 10.62
C GLN A 48 4.22 -9.00 10.06
N PHE A 49 3.13 -8.78 10.80
CA PHE A 49 2.05 -7.88 10.35
C PHE A 49 2.50 -6.42 10.36
N VAL A 50 3.25 -6.02 11.38
CA VAL A 50 3.80 -4.67 11.48
C VAL A 50 4.78 -4.41 10.34
N GLU A 51 5.73 -5.30 10.10
CA GLU A 51 6.71 -5.17 9.02
C GLU A 51 6.05 -5.11 7.65
N THR A 52 5.08 -5.99 7.37
CA THR A 52 4.34 -5.97 6.10
C THR A 52 3.63 -4.63 5.89
N LEU A 53 2.98 -4.10 6.93
CA LEU A 53 2.31 -2.80 6.87
C LEU A 53 3.30 -1.67 6.59
N LEU A 54 4.42 -1.62 7.33
CA LEU A 54 5.45 -0.59 7.16
C LEU A 54 6.10 -0.67 5.76
N ARG A 55 6.38 -1.87 5.26
CA ARG A 55 6.89 -2.06 3.89
C ARG A 55 5.91 -1.54 2.85
N ASN A 56 4.62 -1.86 2.96
CA ASN A 56 3.60 -1.34 2.05
C ASN A 56 3.59 0.19 2.03
N TYR A 57 3.68 0.83 3.20
CA TYR A 57 3.78 2.29 3.25
C TYR A 57 5.04 2.83 2.57
N THR A 58 6.19 2.14 2.65
CA THR A 58 7.40 2.59 1.95
C THR A 58 7.31 2.41 0.44
N TYR A 59 6.64 1.37 -0.05
CA TYR A 59 6.43 1.17 -1.48
C TYR A 59 5.51 2.24 -2.08
N LEU A 60 4.49 2.67 -1.34
CA LEU A 60 3.57 3.71 -1.77
C LEU A 60 4.13 5.13 -1.62
N ASN A 61 5.12 5.31 -0.74
CA ASN A 61 5.72 6.62 -0.44
C ASN A 61 7.25 6.51 -0.57
N THR A 62 7.76 6.60 -1.79
CA THR A 62 9.20 6.50 -2.06
C THR A 62 10.01 7.51 -1.25
N GLY A 63 11.06 7.01 -0.58
CA GLY A 63 11.91 7.81 0.30
C GLY A 63 11.44 7.91 1.75
N LEU A 64 10.18 7.55 2.07
CA LEU A 64 9.75 7.40 3.44
C LEU A 64 10.57 6.31 4.14
N THR A 65 11.09 6.63 5.31
CA THR A 65 11.91 5.70 6.09
C THR A 65 11.26 5.41 7.43
N PHE A 66 11.11 4.13 7.73
CA PHE A 66 10.79 3.67 9.08
C PHE A 66 12.02 3.06 9.76
N ILE A 67 12.11 3.24 11.07
CA ILE A 67 13.03 2.49 11.93
C ILE A 67 12.17 1.61 12.82
N TYR A 68 12.18 0.32 12.58
CA TYR A 68 11.40 -0.66 13.34
C TYR A 68 12.34 -1.64 14.06
N ASN A 69 12.28 -1.67 15.39
CA ASN A 69 13.19 -2.46 16.21
C ASN A 69 14.67 -2.27 15.84
N GLY A 70 15.08 -1.05 15.51
CA GLY A 70 16.44 -0.71 15.09
C GLY A 70 16.77 -1.02 13.63
N GLN A 71 15.88 -1.66 12.89
CA GLN A 71 16.06 -1.96 11.46
C GLN A 71 15.43 -0.85 10.59
N ARG A 72 16.17 -0.43 9.58
CA ARG A 72 15.70 0.57 8.62
C ARG A 72 14.91 -0.08 7.49
N ILE A 73 13.68 0.40 7.27
CA ILE A 73 12.78 0.01 6.19
C ILE A 73 12.58 1.23 5.28
N VAL A 74 12.89 1.10 4.00
CA VAL A 74 12.75 2.16 2.99
C VAL A 74 12.66 1.54 1.60
N SER A 75 11.84 2.11 0.73
CA SER A 75 11.82 1.80 -0.70
C SER A 75 12.28 3.03 -1.51
N ARG A 76 13.00 2.79 -2.60
CA ARG A 76 13.47 3.81 -3.52
C ARG A 76 12.73 3.81 -4.86
N HIS A 77 12.19 2.65 -5.24
CA HIS A 77 11.57 2.42 -6.54
C HIS A 77 10.07 2.05 -6.44
N GLY A 78 9.45 2.24 -5.25
CA GLY A 78 8.00 2.11 -5.09
C GLY A 78 7.46 0.72 -5.41
N LEU A 79 6.48 0.63 -6.31
CA LEU A 79 5.85 -0.64 -6.68
C LEU A 79 6.81 -1.62 -7.39
N GLU A 80 7.87 -1.14 -8.01
CA GLU A 80 8.92 -2.00 -8.55
C GLU A 80 9.63 -2.79 -7.44
N ASP A 81 9.99 -2.12 -6.33
CA ASP A 81 10.58 -2.77 -5.16
C ASP A 81 9.60 -3.75 -4.52
N LEU A 82 8.29 -3.40 -4.47
CA LEU A 82 7.24 -4.30 -3.97
C LEU A 82 7.22 -5.61 -4.76
N LEU A 83 7.25 -5.56 -6.08
CA LEU A 83 7.27 -6.77 -6.90
C LEU A 83 8.56 -7.56 -6.69
N LYS A 84 9.73 -6.92 -6.68
CA LYS A 84 11.03 -7.58 -6.44
C LYS A 84 11.09 -8.29 -5.10
N ASP A 85 10.53 -7.68 -4.05
CA ASP A 85 10.57 -8.23 -2.69
C ASP A 85 9.60 -9.43 -2.49
N ASN A 86 8.54 -9.50 -3.30
CA ASN A 86 7.48 -10.52 -3.14
C ASN A 86 7.52 -11.61 -4.21
N MET A 87 8.09 -11.36 -5.38
CA MET A 87 8.19 -12.36 -6.44
C MET A 87 9.03 -13.57 -5.99
N THR A 88 8.51 -14.77 -6.22
CA THR A 88 9.18 -16.04 -5.91
C THR A 88 9.94 -16.63 -7.08
N SER A 89 9.81 -16.03 -8.27
CA SER A 89 10.49 -16.43 -9.50
C SER A 89 10.96 -15.21 -10.29
N GLU A 90 11.95 -15.40 -11.15
CA GLU A 90 12.43 -14.34 -12.02
C GLU A 90 11.39 -13.93 -13.06
N GLY A 91 11.35 -12.63 -13.37
CA GLY A 91 10.56 -12.09 -14.47
C GLY A 91 11.10 -12.56 -15.83
N LEU A 92 10.22 -12.78 -16.79
CA LEU A 92 10.59 -13.07 -18.18
C LEU A 92 11.22 -11.86 -18.88
N TYR A 93 11.02 -10.69 -18.33
CA TYR A 93 11.58 -9.41 -18.73
C TYR A 93 11.64 -8.48 -17.51
N ASP A 94 12.39 -7.38 -17.64
CA ASP A 94 12.49 -6.38 -16.59
C ASP A 94 11.11 -5.84 -16.22
N ILE A 95 10.90 -5.53 -14.92
CA ILE A 95 9.63 -4.98 -14.46
C ILE A 95 9.36 -3.66 -15.19
N ILE A 96 8.22 -3.61 -15.86
CA ILE A 96 7.69 -2.37 -16.44
C ILE A 96 7.09 -1.56 -15.32
N HIS A 97 7.64 -0.38 -15.06
CA HIS A 97 7.21 0.52 -14.00
C HIS A 97 6.78 1.87 -14.60
N LEU A 98 5.54 2.26 -14.40
CA LEU A 98 4.96 3.49 -14.92
C LEU A 98 4.33 4.28 -13.76
N LYS A 99 4.62 5.57 -13.73
CA LYS A 99 4.11 6.48 -12.70
C LYS A 99 3.47 7.71 -13.35
N GLY A 100 2.19 7.93 -13.04
CA GLY A 100 1.43 9.14 -13.34
C GLY A 100 1.23 9.99 -12.08
N GLU A 101 0.35 10.97 -12.17
CA GLU A 101 0.03 11.86 -11.04
C GLU A 101 -0.73 11.10 -9.94
N ASP A 102 -1.77 10.37 -10.32
CA ASP A 102 -2.69 9.68 -9.40
C ASP A 102 -2.68 8.16 -9.59
N ILE A 103 -1.72 7.64 -10.33
CA ILE A 103 -1.60 6.21 -10.63
C ILE A 103 -0.14 5.78 -10.74
N GLU A 104 0.18 4.68 -10.09
CA GLU A 104 1.45 3.98 -10.25
C GLU A 104 1.16 2.51 -10.56
N ILE A 105 1.82 1.96 -11.56
CA ILE A 105 1.71 0.55 -11.93
C ILE A 105 3.09 -0.06 -12.14
N ALA A 106 3.24 -1.32 -11.72
CA ALA A 106 4.41 -2.12 -12.03
C ALA A 106 3.97 -3.53 -12.39
N PHE A 107 4.58 -4.13 -13.43
CA PHE A 107 4.25 -5.51 -13.80
C PHE A 107 5.36 -6.20 -14.58
N THR A 108 5.35 -7.50 -14.51
CA THR A 108 6.15 -8.41 -15.36
C THR A 108 5.39 -9.72 -15.51
N HIS A 109 5.88 -10.62 -16.38
CA HIS A 109 5.43 -12.00 -16.43
C HIS A 109 6.51 -12.93 -15.87
N THR A 110 6.08 -14.05 -15.33
CA THR A 110 6.95 -15.12 -14.82
C THR A 110 6.60 -16.46 -15.49
N ASN A 111 7.41 -17.46 -15.27
CA ASN A 111 7.11 -18.84 -15.73
C ASN A 111 6.14 -19.59 -14.80
N GLN A 112 5.62 -18.93 -13.77
CA GLN A 112 4.64 -19.56 -12.88
C GLN A 112 3.26 -19.56 -13.51
N TYR A 113 2.46 -20.56 -13.15
CA TYR A 113 1.06 -20.62 -13.57
C TYR A 113 0.20 -19.71 -12.67
N GLY A 114 -0.72 -18.98 -13.29
CA GLY A 114 -1.67 -18.11 -12.59
C GLY A 114 -1.27 -16.64 -12.67
N GLU A 115 -1.91 -15.84 -11.83
CA GLU A 115 -1.77 -14.39 -11.78
C GLU A 115 -1.57 -13.96 -10.33
N GLU A 116 -0.77 -12.93 -10.10
CA GLU A 116 -0.54 -12.35 -8.78
C GLU A 116 -0.71 -10.82 -8.84
N TYR A 117 -1.50 -10.27 -7.91
CA TYR A 117 -1.80 -8.85 -7.89
C TYR A 117 -1.63 -8.25 -6.50
N TYR A 118 -1.04 -7.06 -6.49
CA TYR A 118 -0.95 -6.16 -5.34
C TYR A 118 -1.66 -4.86 -5.69
N SER A 119 -2.76 -4.52 -5.01
CA SER A 119 -3.56 -3.37 -5.36
C SER A 119 -3.84 -2.45 -4.18
N PHE A 120 -3.78 -1.14 -4.44
CA PHE A 120 -3.90 -0.11 -3.42
C PHE A 120 -4.79 1.04 -3.91
N VAL A 121 -5.55 1.62 -2.98
CA VAL A 121 -6.39 2.80 -3.19
C VAL A 121 -6.19 3.76 -2.02
N ASN A 122 -5.72 4.98 -2.29
CA ASN A 122 -5.42 6.01 -1.26
C ASN A 122 -4.59 5.44 -0.10
N GLY A 123 -3.54 4.68 -0.42
CA GLY A 123 -2.65 4.04 0.55
C GLY A 123 -3.21 2.77 1.22
N GLN A 124 -4.47 2.42 0.98
CA GLN A 124 -5.11 1.23 1.55
C GLN A 124 -4.88 0.00 0.67
N HIS A 125 -4.33 -1.08 1.22
CA HIS A 125 -4.16 -2.36 0.52
C HIS A 125 -5.53 -3.03 0.29
N THR A 126 -5.91 -3.20 -0.97
CA THR A 126 -7.15 -3.87 -1.37
C THR A 126 -6.88 -5.35 -1.65
N THR A 127 -6.84 -6.14 -0.57
CA THR A 127 -6.44 -7.57 -0.62
C THR A 127 -7.36 -8.45 -1.48
N GLN A 128 -8.56 -7.98 -1.79
CA GLN A 128 -9.53 -8.63 -2.69
C GLN A 128 -9.63 -7.92 -4.05
N GLY A 129 -8.70 -7.01 -4.34
CA GLY A 129 -8.66 -6.27 -5.58
C GLY A 129 -9.76 -5.22 -5.72
N GLY A 130 -10.42 -5.23 -6.86
CA GLY A 130 -11.50 -4.31 -7.21
C GLY A 130 -11.42 -3.84 -8.64
N THR A 131 -12.21 -2.83 -8.96
CA THR A 131 -12.38 -2.30 -10.33
C THR A 131 -11.07 -1.82 -10.95
N HIS A 132 -10.17 -1.18 -10.18
CA HIS A 132 -8.86 -0.71 -10.66
C HIS A 132 -7.94 -1.87 -11.07
N GLN A 133 -7.90 -2.96 -10.28
CA GLN A 133 -7.13 -4.15 -10.62
C GLN A 133 -7.68 -4.84 -11.87
N THR A 134 -9.01 -4.97 -11.96
CA THR A 134 -9.68 -5.53 -13.14
C THR A 134 -9.36 -4.71 -14.38
N ALA A 135 -9.44 -3.38 -14.28
CA ALA A 135 -9.11 -2.48 -15.39
C ALA A 135 -7.64 -2.63 -15.82
N LEU A 136 -6.69 -2.70 -14.88
CA LEU A 136 -5.27 -2.94 -15.20
C LEU A 136 -5.09 -4.22 -16.00
N LYS A 137 -5.65 -5.33 -15.50
CA LYS A 137 -5.59 -6.63 -16.17
C LYS A 137 -6.13 -6.57 -17.59
N GLU A 138 -7.32 -6.02 -17.77
CA GLU A 138 -7.96 -5.89 -19.07
C GLU A 138 -7.15 -5.02 -20.04
N HIS A 139 -6.60 -3.91 -19.55
CA HIS A 139 -5.78 -3.01 -20.37
C HIS A 139 -4.46 -3.63 -20.79
N ILE A 140 -3.76 -4.33 -19.90
CA ILE A 140 -2.52 -5.06 -20.24
C ILE A 140 -2.84 -6.11 -21.35
N ALA A 141 -3.86 -6.94 -21.12
CA ALA A 141 -4.22 -7.98 -22.07
C ALA A 141 -4.62 -7.44 -23.43
N ARG A 142 -5.43 -6.38 -23.45
CA ARG A 142 -5.87 -5.71 -24.68
C ARG A 142 -4.70 -5.09 -25.43
N THR A 143 -3.81 -4.37 -24.74
CA THR A 143 -2.66 -3.73 -25.37
C THR A 143 -1.72 -4.73 -26.01
N ILE A 144 -1.45 -5.84 -25.34
CA ILE A 144 -0.61 -6.93 -25.89
C ILE A 144 -1.29 -7.55 -27.12
N LYS A 145 -2.58 -7.84 -27.05
CA LYS A 145 -3.35 -8.41 -28.15
C LYS A 145 -3.35 -7.52 -29.39
N GLU A 146 -3.60 -6.22 -29.19
CA GLU A 146 -3.62 -5.21 -30.27
C GLU A 146 -2.23 -5.04 -30.88
N PHE A 147 -1.17 -4.95 -30.08
CA PHE A 147 0.20 -4.79 -30.54
C PHE A 147 0.67 -5.93 -31.44
N TYR A 148 0.42 -7.18 -31.03
CA TYR A 148 0.83 -8.34 -31.77
C TYR A 148 -0.17 -8.75 -32.88
N ASN A 149 -1.33 -8.13 -32.95
CA ASN A 149 -2.41 -8.44 -33.89
C ASN A 149 -2.74 -9.95 -33.93
N LYS A 150 -2.77 -10.59 -32.76
CA LYS A 150 -3.02 -12.02 -32.59
C LYS A 150 -4.32 -12.24 -31.81
N ASN A 151 -5.07 -13.25 -32.21
CA ASN A 151 -6.32 -13.63 -31.53
C ASN A 151 -6.05 -14.62 -30.37
N GLN A 152 -5.32 -14.15 -29.36
CA GLN A 152 -5.05 -14.90 -28.13
C GLN A 152 -6.15 -14.66 -27.11
N GLU A 153 -6.43 -15.65 -26.27
CA GLU A 153 -7.33 -15.50 -25.15
C GLU A 153 -6.68 -14.62 -24.06
N TYR A 154 -7.48 -13.80 -23.38
CA TYR A 154 -6.99 -12.95 -22.30
C TYR A 154 -6.36 -13.75 -21.16
N ALA A 155 -6.92 -14.92 -20.86
CA ALA A 155 -6.38 -15.82 -19.86
C ALA A 155 -4.94 -16.28 -20.17
N ASP A 156 -4.64 -16.54 -21.44
CA ASP A 156 -3.30 -16.95 -21.87
C ASP A 156 -2.30 -15.79 -21.74
N ILE A 157 -2.74 -14.57 -22.09
CA ILE A 157 -1.90 -13.37 -21.96
C ILE A 157 -1.61 -13.06 -20.49
N CYS A 158 -2.57 -13.23 -19.60
CA CYS A 158 -2.41 -12.92 -18.18
C CYS A 158 -1.75 -14.06 -17.40
N ASN A 159 -1.55 -15.24 -17.99
CA ASN A 159 -0.89 -16.34 -17.30
C ASN A 159 0.57 -16.00 -16.98
N GLY A 160 0.95 -16.12 -15.72
CA GLY A 160 2.25 -15.71 -15.22
C GLY A 160 2.38 -14.21 -14.88
N LEU A 161 1.32 -13.41 -15.07
CA LEU A 161 1.34 -11.98 -14.78
C LEU A 161 1.48 -11.72 -13.27
N VAL A 162 2.49 -10.94 -12.90
CA VAL A 162 2.67 -10.38 -11.56
C VAL A 162 2.57 -8.86 -11.69
N ALA A 163 1.60 -8.25 -11.05
CA ALA A 163 1.32 -6.83 -11.22
C ALA A 163 0.97 -6.12 -9.91
N ALA A 164 1.37 -4.87 -9.81
CA ALA A 164 0.99 -3.96 -8.73
C ALA A 164 0.34 -2.71 -9.31
N ILE A 165 -0.67 -2.19 -8.63
CA ILE A 165 -1.34 -0.93 -8.95
C ILE A 165 -1.64 -0.16 -7.68
N ALA A 166 -1.32 1.13 -7.67
CA ALA A 166 -1.75 2.09 -6.67
C ALA A 166 -2.45 3.25 -7.37
N ILE A 167 -3.59 3.64 -6.87
CA ILE A 167 -4.35 4.80 -7.36
C ILE A 167 -4.74 5.71 -6.22
N ASP A 168 -4.76 7.03 -6.51
CA ASP A 168 -5.30 8.05 -5.64
C ASP A 168 -6.55 8.63 -6.29
N VAL A 169 -7.68 8.58 -5.59
CA VAL A 169 -8.99 8.96 -6.11
C VAL A 169 -9.83 9.66 -5.06
N GLU A 170 -10.70 10.56 -5.53
CA GLU A 170 -11.70 11.21 -4.68
C GLU A 170 -12.83 10.23 -4.35
N GLU A 171 -13.27 10.23 -3.10
CA GLU A 171 -14.44 9.50 -2.59
C GLU A 171 -14.56 8.03 -3.06
N PRO A 172 -13.53 7.18 -2.84
CA PRO A 172 -13.61 5.78 -3.24
C PRO A 172 -14.72 5.05 -2.47
N MET A 173 -15.55 4.31 -3.21
CA MET A 173 -16.54 3.40 -2.61
C MET A 173 -15.97 1.98 -2.57
N PHE A 174 -15.95 1.39 -1.38
CA PHE A 174 -15.53 0.02 -1.16
C PHE A 174 -16.76 -0.89 -0.91
N GLU A 175 -16.65 -2.17 -1.26
CA GLU A 175 -17.73 -3.14 -1.04
C GLU A 175 -18.02 -3.39 0.45
N SER A 176 -17.05 -3.11 1.33
CA SER A 176 -17.18 -3.30 2.78
C SER A 176 -16.40 -2.26 3.57
N GLN A 177 -16.74 -2.10 4.86
CA GLN A 177 -16.04 -1.22 5.79
C GLN A 177 -14.57 -1.61 6.00
N THR A 178 -14.19 -2.85 5.75
CA THR A 178 -12.79 -3.31 5.82
C THR A 178 -11.93 -2.80 4.66
N LYS A 179 -12.55 -2.19 3.64
CA LYS A 179 -11.89 -1.57 2.48
C LYS A 179 -10.98 -2.53 1.71
N THR A 180 -11.30 -3.81 1.72
CA THR A 180 -10.49 -4.85 1.06
C THR A 180 -10.73 -4.95 -0.44
N LYS A 181 -11.86 -4.38 -0.95
CA LYS A 181 -12.21 -4.41 -2.37
C LYS A 181 -12.84 -3.10 -2.81
N LEU A 182 -12.27 -2.50 -3.87
CA LEU A 182 -12.83 -1.30 -4.49
C LEU A 182 -14.01 -1.65 -5.40
N GLY A 183 -15.14 -0.98 -5.16
CA GLY A 183 -16.38 -1.14 -5.93
C GLY A 183 -16.68 -0.01 -6.91
N SER A 184 -16.06 1.17 -6.75
CA SER A 184 -16.32 2.32 -7.64
C SER A 184 -15.99 2.00 -9.09
N THR A 185 -16.88 2.35 -10.02
CA THR A 185 -16.68 2.20 -11.47
C THR A 185 -16.35 3.52 -12.16
N ASN A 186 -16.79 4.64 -11.59
CA ASN A 186 -16.44 5.97 -12.03
C ASN A 186 -15.80 6.71 -10.86
N MET A 187 -14.59 7.19 -11.07
CA MET A 187 -13.80 7.87 -10.04
C MET A 187 -13.17 9.11 -10.65
N THR A 188 -13.11 10.18 -9.87
CA THR A 188 -12.31 11.35 -10.21
C THR A 188 -10.87 11.07 -9.78
N PRO A 189 -9.87 11.20 -10.69
CA PRO A 189 -8.47 11.20 -10.31
C PRO A 189 -8.20 12.32 -9.30
N GLY A 190 -7.27 12.13 -8.44
CA GLY A 190 -6.94 13.11 -7.43
C GLY A 190 -7.17 12.55 -6.04
N GLY A 191 -6.12 12.06 -5.48
CA GLY A 191 -6.04 11.78 -4.07
C GLY A 191 -5.97 13.07 -3.27
N VAL A 192 -6.19 12.95 -2.02
CA VAL A 192 -6.14 14.03 -1.03
C VAL A 192 -4.81 14.80 -1.17
N THR A 193 -4.92 16.06 -1.51
CA THR A 193 -3.83 17.04 -1.40
C THR A 193 -3.50 17.31 0.06
#